data_cbafae1ac2aa6412ef4b64ea18f113b8
#
_entry.id   cbafae1ac2aa6412ef4b64ea18f113b8
#
_cell.length_a   1.000
_cell.length_b   1.000
_cell.length_c   1.000
_cell.angle_alpha   90.00
_cell.angle_beta   90.00
_cell.angle_gamma   90.00
#
_symmetry.space_group_name_H-M   'P 1'
#
loop_
_entity.id
_entity.type
_entity.pdbx_description
1 polymer ?
#
loop_
_entity_poly.entity_id
_entity_poly.type
_entity_poly.pdbx_seq_one_letter_code
_entity_poly.pdbx_strand_id
1 'polypeptide(L)'
;MTEIIDIQAREILDSRGTPTVEVDVVLEDGAFGRAAVPSGASTGAHEAVELRDGDKSRFGGKGVMNAVNAVNTEIYDTIIGQDATEQISIDRQMIALDGTENKGRLGANAILGVSLAVAKAASESAALPLYRYIGGTLAHVLPVPMMNILNGGKHADNPIDIQEFMIMPVGASSCREAIRMGAEIFQALKSNLKKAGMNTNVGDEGGFAPNLSSAKEALDFIVKSIETAGYKPGDDVVLALDAASSEFYKDGKYHLEGEGKVLSSAEMVDYYTDLVDNYPVMSIEDGMAEDDWEGWDLLTKKLGGRIQLVGDDLFVTNTKRLSMGIEKNVANSILVKVNQIGSLTETLEAVDMAHRAGYTAVLSHRSGETEDATIADIAVATGCGQIKTGSLSRSDRLAKYNQLIRIEEELGDTAVYAGRSIFARRGK
;
A
#
# COMPACT_ATOMS: atom_id res chain seq x y z
N MET A 1 7.43 7.65 -32.58
CA MET A 1 8.70 7.14 -32.09
C MET A 1 8.74 7.37 -30.58
N THR A 2 9.13 6.35 -29.84
CA THR A 2 9.00 6.26 -28.38
C THR A 2 10.27 6.71 -27.64
N GLU A 3 11.14 7.45 -28.35
CA GLU A 3 12.39 7.99 -27.80
C GLU A 3 12.12 9.08 -26.76
N ILE A 4 12.76 9.01 -25.61
CA ILE A 4 12.68 10.02 -24.54
C ILE A 4 13.46 11.26 -24.98
N ILE A 5 12.76 12.40 -25.12
CA ILE A 5 13.38 13.66 -25.57
C ILE A 5 13.50 14.70 -24.46
N ASP A 6 12.75 14.54 -23.36
CA ASP A 6 12.86 15.42 -22.19
C ASP A 6 12.42 14.73 -20.91
N ILE A 7 13.07 15.09 -19.79
CA ILE A 7 12.75 14.64 -18.44
C ILE A 7 12.92 15.83 -17.50
N GLN A 8 11.88 16.14 -16.75
CA GLN A 8 11.90 17.23 -15.79
C GLN A 8 11.32 16.83 -14.45
N ALA A 9 12.09 16.96 -13.40
CA ALA A 9 11.61 16.79 -12.04
C ALA A 9 11.39 18.13 -11.32
N ARG A 10 10.48 18.11 -10.35
CA ARG A 10 10.21 19.22 -9.43
C ARG A 10 9.86 18.73 -8.03
N GLU A 11 10.02 19.63 -7.06
CA GLU A 11 9.53 19.44 -5.70
C GLU A 11 8.07 19.87 -5.63
N ILE A 12 7.17 18.99 -5.16
CA ILE A 12 5.77 19.28 -4.87
C ILE A 12 5.45 18.94 -3.41
N LEU A 13 4.24 19.17 -2.93
CA LEU A 13 3.81 18.80 -1.58
C LEU A 13 2.93 17.56 -1.60
N ASP A 14 3.16 16.67 -0.64
CA ASP A 14 2.29 15.52 -0.37
C ASP A 14 1.06 15.91 0.48
N SER A 15 0.19 14.95 0.76
CA SER A 15 -1.05 15.12 1.54
C SER A 15 -0.84 15.60 2.98
N ARG A 16 0.41 15.59 3.48
CA ARG A 16 0.82 16.08 4.80
C ARG A 16 1.50 17.46 4.73
N GLY A 17 1.62 18.05 3.54
CA GLY A 17 2.38 19.27 3.32
C GLY A 17 3.90 19.06 3.40
N THR A 18 4.37 17.81 3.25
CA THR A 18 5.79 17.46 3.19
C THR A 18 6.24 17.40 1.73
N PRO A 19 7.44 17.88 1.38
CA PRO A 19 7.94 17.81 0.01
C PRO A 19 8.08 16.38 -0.51
N THR A 20 7.76 16.19 -1.79
CA THR A 20 8.01 14.96 -2.54
C THR A 20 8.40 15.29 -3.99
N VAL A 21 8.85 14.28 -4.74
CA VAL A 21 9.32 14.40 -6.13
C VAL A 21 8.17 14.14 -7.08
N GLU A 22 8.02 15.01 -8.09
CA GLU A 22 7.20 14.78 -9.27
C GLU A 22 8.09 14.85 -10.52
N VAL A 23 7.87 13.93 -11.46
CA VAL A 23 8.65 13.81 -12.71
C VAL A 23 7.73 13.84 -13.91
N ASP A 24 8.11 14.62 -14.92
CA ASP A 24 7.54 14.63 -16.27
C ASP A 24 8.51 13.96 -17.24
N VAL A 25 8.00 13.14 -18.14
CA VAL A 25 8.72 12.56 -19.28
C VAL A 25 7.98 12.88 -20.57
N VAL A 26 8.70 13.32 -21.59
CA VAL A 26 8.17 13.63 -22.93
C VAL A 26 8.85 12.74 -23.96
N LEU A 27 8.08 12.16 -24.87
CA LEU A 27 8.56 11.34 -25.98
C LEU A 27 8.56 12.12 -27.30
N GLU A 28 9.33 11.66 -28.29
CA GLU A 28 9.47 12.30 -29.60
C GLU A 28 8.14 12.43 -30.36
N ASP A 29 7.20 11.52 -30.16
CA ASP A 29 5.85 11.58 -30.74
C ASP A 29 4.90 12.53 -30.02
N GLY A 30 5.36 13.17 -28.94
CA GLY A 30 4.60 14.12 -28.12
C GLY A 30 3.87 13.47 -26.94
N ALA A 31 3.95 12.13 -26.77
CA ALA A 31 3.39 11.46 -25.61
C ALA A 31 4.05 11.93 -24.32
N PHE A 32 3.25 12.01 -23.26
CA PHE A 32 3.62 12.62 -21.99
C PHE A 32 3.30 11.70 -20.80
N GLY A 33 4.21 11.61 -19.85
CA GLY A 33 3.99 10.89 -18.60
C GLY A 33 4.37 11.73 -17.39
N ARG A 34 3.47 11.82 -16.40
CA ARG A 34 3.72 12.47 -15.11
C ARG A 34 3.51 11.53 -13.96
N ALA A 35 4.45 11.46 -13.03
CA ALA A 35 4.33 10.66 -11.83
C ALA A 35 4.80 11.43 -10.59
N ALA A 36 4.03 11.32 -9.51
CA ALA A 36 4.40 11.85 -8.20
C ALA A 36 4.68 10.69 -7.23
N VAL A 37 5.74 10.82 -6.45
CA VAL A 37 6.24 9.75 -5.58
C VAL A 37 5.59 9.82 -4.20
N PRO A 38 5.02 8.71 -3.66
CA PRO A 38 4.52 8.68 -2.30
C PRO A 38 5.66 8.63 -1.27
N SER A 39 5.35 9.00 -0.01
CA SER A 39 6.33 9.09 1.09
C SER A 39 5.79 8.47 2.37
N GLY A 40 6.57 7.64 3.05
CA GLY A 40 6.19 7.04 4.33
C GLY A 40 6.31 7.99 5.53
N ALA A 41 5.52 7.74 6.60
CA ALA A 41 5.73 8.35 7.92
C ALA A 41 6.63 7.45 8.77
N SER A 42 6.34 6.15 8.82
CA SER A 42 7.23 5.10 9.30
C SER A 42 7.92 4.44 8.11
N THR A 43 9.16 4.03 8.26
CA THR A 43 9.92 3.33 7.22
C THR A 43 10.54 2.10 7.83
N GLY A 44 10.33 0.92 7.23
CA GLY A 44 11.02 -0.31 7.59
C GLY A 44 12.54 -0.15 7.45
N ALA A 45 13.29 -0.80 8.32
CA ALA A 45 14.76 -0.65 8.34
C ALA A 45 15.46 -1.08 7.03
N HIS A 46 14.75 -1.85 6.22
CA HIS A 46 15.28 -2.42 4.97
C HIS A 46 14.71 -1.79 3.69
N GLU A 47 13.96 -0.68 3.81
CA GLU A 47 13.44 0.05 2.66
C GLU A 47 14.56 0.73 1.85
N ALA A 48 14.32 0.92 0.55
CA ALA A 48 15.15 1.80 -0.26
C ALA A 48 15.07 3.25 0.24
N VAL A 49 16.17 4.00 0.07
CA VAL A 49 16.33 5.32 0.68
C VAL A 49 15.51 6.37 -0.05
N GLU A 50 14.60 7.00 0.66
CA GLU A 50 14.01 8.27 0.24
C GLU A 50 15.02 9.39 0.52
N LEU A 51 15.61 9.94 -0.53
CA LEU A 51 16.64 10.97 -0.40
C LEU A 51 16.02 12.30 0.04
N ARG A 52 16.45 12.79 1.21
CA ARG A 52 16.08 14.08 1.81
C ARG A 52 17.29 14.98 1.89
N ASP A 53 17.08 16.29 1.73
CA ASP A 53 18.18 17.29 1.67
C ASP A 53 18.92 17.45 3.00
N GLY A 54 18.22 17.25 4.14
CA GLY A 54 18.78 17.45 5.48
C GLY A 54 18.98 18.92 5.87
N ASP A 55 18.72 19.88 4.97
CA ASP A 55 18.84 21.31 5.23
C ASP A 55 17.69 21.79 6.14
N LYS A 56 18.00 22.02 7.38
CA LYS A 56 17.02 22.47 8.41
C LYS A 56 16.37 23.81 8.11
N SER A 57 16.96 24.65 7.24
CA SER A 57 16.41 25.94 6.84
C SER A 57 15.26 25.83 5.84
N ARG A 58 15.13 24.64 5.17
CA ARG A 58 14.05 24.34 4.23
C ARG A 58 13.24 23.12 4.70
N PHE A 59 11.93 23.29 4.87
CA PHE A 59 11.02 22.21 5.27
C PHE A 59 11.51 21.39 6.49
N GLY A 60 12.29 22.01 7.40
CA GLY A 60 12.86 21.32 8.55
C GLY A 60 13.82 20.18 8.22
N GLY A 61 14.44 20.20 7.04
CA GLY A 61 15.34 19.17 6.54
C GLY A 61 14.69 18.14 5.63
N LYS A 62 13.37 18.25 5.38
CA LYS A 62 12.61 17.28 4.58
C LYS A 62 12.52 17.63 3.08
N GLY A 63 13.23 18.66 2.58
CA GLY A 63 13.31 18.99 1.17
C GLY A 63 13.82 17.82 0.31
N VAL A 64 13.54 17.84 -0.99
CA VAL A 64 13.89 16.77 -1.95
C VAL A 64 14.68 17.31 -3.16
N MET A 65 15.28 18.49 -3.04
CA MET A 65 16.00 19.11 -4.16
C MET A 65 17.21 18.29 -4.62
N ASN A 66 17.87 17.53 -3.73
CA ASN A 66 18.95 16.63 -4.13
C ASN A 66 18.43 15.52 -5.07
N ALA A 67 17.27 14.93 -4.78
CA ALA A 67 16.63 13.95 -5.64
C ALA A 67 16.16 14.59 -6.96
N VAL A 68 15.56 15.77 -6.91
CA VAL A 68 15.17 16.57 -8.10
C VAL A 68 16.38 16.85 -8.99
N ASN A 69 17.50 17.28 -8.41
CA ASN A 69 18.72 17.55 -9.16
C ASN A 69 19.30 16.27 -9.78
N ALA A 70 19.26 15.14 -9.08
CA ALA A 70 19.71 13.85 -9.62
C ALA A 70 18.92 13.46 -10.87
N VAL A 71 17.59 13.69 -10.87
CA VAL A 71 16.74 13.45 -12.05
C VAL A 71 17.12 14.41 -13.19
N ASN A 72 17.23 15.71 -12.90
CA ASN A 72 17.43 16.75 -13.93
C ASN A 72 18.86 16.80 -14.49
N THR A 73 19.79 15.97 -13.97
CA THR A 73 21.20 15.89 -14.41
C THR A 73 21.60 14.45 -14.73
N GLU A 74 22.10 13.69 -13.77
CA GLU A 74 22.72 12.38 -13.99
C GLU A 74 21.74 11.35 -14.60
N ILE A 75 20.49 11.30 -14.12
CA ILE A 75 19.48 10.37 -14.67
C ILE A 75 19.10 10.83 -16.08
N TYR A 76 18.84 12.13 -16.27
CA TYR A 76 18.56 12.73 -17.59
C TYR A 76 19.63 12.33 -18.61
N ASP A 77 20.93 12.60 -18.29
CA ASP A 77 22.05 12.31 -19.19
C ASP A 77 22.20 10.80 -19.51
N THR A 78 21.72 9.94 -18.61
CA THR A 78 21.83 8.49 -18.75
C THR A 78 20.77 7.89 -19.65
N ILE A 79 19.52 8.41 -19.61
CA ILE A 79 18.39 7.75 -20.28
C ILE A 79 17.77 8.57 -21.41
N ILE A 80 18.18 9.83 -21.61
CA ILE A 80 17.74 10.62 -22.77
C ILE A 80 18.10 9.88 -24.07
N GLY A 81 17.21 9.92 -25.07
CA GLY A 81 17.38 9.24 -26.34
C GLY A 81 17.06 7.74 -26.33
N GLN A 82 16.70 7.17 -25.17
CA GLN A 82 16.31 5.77 -25.08
C GLN A 82 14.83 5.56 -25.43
N ASP A 83 14.51 4.35 -25.86
CA ASP A 83 13.14 3.93 -26.13
C ASP A 83 12.37 3.70 -24.82
N ALA A 84 11.32 4.48 -24.57
CA ALA A 84 10.52 4.41 -23.34
C ALA A 84 9.81 3.05 -23.16
N THR A 85 9.67 2.24 -24.19
CA THR A 85 9.09 0.90 -24.10
C THR A 85 10.03 -0.12 -23.47
N GLU A 86 11.32 0.19 -23.37
CA GLU A 86 12.36 -0.66 -22.75
C GLU A 86 12.45 -0.44 -21.22
N GLN A 87 11.31 -0.48 -20.54
CA GLN A 87 11.17 -0.19 -19.10
C GLN A 87 12.22 -0.88 -18.23
N ILE A 88 12.40 -2.19 -18.42
CA ILE A 88 13.35 -2.99 -17.62
C ILE A 88 14.79 -2.48 -17.81
N SER A 89 15.16 -2.15 -19.04
CA SER A 89 16.48 -1.62 -19.35
C SER A 89 16.71 -0.26 -18.69
N ILE A 90 15.73 0.63 -18.78
CA ILE A 90 15.77 1.97 -18.20
C ILE A 90 15.91 1.89 -16.67
N ASP A 91 15.05 1.09 -16.01
CA ASP A 91 15.10 0.93 -14.55
C ASP A 91 16.44 0.37 -14.09
N ARG A 92 16.95 -0.65 -14.76
CA ARG A 92 18.24 -1.26 -14.44
C ARG A 92 19.43 -0.31 -14.65
N GLN A 93 19.38 0.56 -15.65
CA GLN A 93 20.42 1.57 -15.87
C GLN A 93 20.40 2.61 -14.74
N MET A 94 19.24 3.08 -14.31
CA MET A 94 19.15 4.02 -13.18
C MET A 94 19.64 3.38 -11.87
N ILE A 95 19.29 2.11 -11.62
CA ILE A 95 19.76 1.35 -10.45
C ILE A 95 21.30 1.17 -10.51
N ALA A 96 21.84 0.83 -11.67
CA ALA A 96 23.29 0.70 -11.86
C ALA A 96 24.03 2.05 -11.72
N LEU A 97 23.40 3.14 -12.19
CA LEU A 97 23.90 4.50 -12.01
C LEU A 97 23.98 4.88 -10.53
N ASP A 98 22.97 4.53 -9.72
CA ASP A 98 22.99 4.73 -8.27
C ASP A 98 24.16 3.95 -7.63
N GLY A 99 24.30 2.69 -7.97
CA GLY A 99 25.41 1.82 -7.57
C GLY A 99 25.43 1.42 -6.10
N THR A 100 24.39 1.78 -5.30
CA THR A 100 24.24 1.38 -3.90
C THR A 100 23.14 0.31 -3.75
N GLU A 101 23.20 -0.51 -2.72
CA GLU A 101 22.23 -1.60 -2.52
C GLU A 101 20.80 -1.09 -2.28
N ASN A 102 20.67 0.07 -1.62
CA ASN A 102 19.38 0.65 -1.21
C ASN A 102 19.03 1.95 -1.93
N LYS A 103 19.65 2.24 -3.08
CA LYS A 103 19.42 3.48 -3.87
C LYS A 103 19.71 4.77 -3.07
N GLY A 104 20.70 4.71 -2.17
CA GLY A 104 21.00 5.82 -1.25
C GLY A 104 21.75 7.00 -1.87
N ARG A 105 22.30 6.87 -3.09
CA ARG A 105 23.07 7.94 -3.74
C ARG A 105 22.18 8.92 -4.52
N LEU A 106 21.33 8.41 -5.39
CA LEU A 106 20.40 9.22 -6.20
C LEU A 106 19.05 9.39 -5.50
N GLY A 107 18.66 8.40 -4.68
CA GLY A 107 17.39 8.31 -4.01
C GLY A 107 16.40 7.42 -4.74
N ALA A 108 15.73 6.53 -3.99
CA ALA A 108 14.65 5.71 -4.53
C ALA A 108 13.49 6.57 -5.05
N ASN A 109 13.24 7.73 -4.44
CA ASN A 109 12.25 8.70 -4.89
C ASN A 109 12.58 9.30 -6.28
N ALA A 110 13.84 9.59 -6.56
CA ALA A 110 14.27 10.06 -7.89
C ALA A 110 14.06 8.97 -8.95
N ILE A 111 14.56 7.75 -8.67
CA ILE A 111 14.48 6.61 -9.60
C ILE A 111 13.01 6.23 -9.87
N LEU A 112 12.18 6.12 -8.81
CA LEU A 112 10.78 5.76 -8.95
C LEU A 112 9.99 6.81 -9.76
N GLY A 113 10.20 8.09 -9.49
CA GLY A 113 9.52 9.16 -10.22
C GLY A 113 9.72 9.04 -11.72
N VAL A 114 10.96 8.82 -12.15
CA VAL A 114 11.30 8.60 -13.57
C VAL A 114 10.72 7.28 -14.09
N SER A 115 10.89 6.18 -13.35
CA SER A 115 10.39 4.84 -13.73
C SER A 115 8.88 4.86 -14.03
N LEU A 116 8.07 5.47 -13.16
CA LEU A 116 6.62 5.56 -13.34
C LEU A 116 6.23 6.56 -14.46
N ALA A 117 6.94 7.69 -14.59
CA ALA A 117 6.67 8.67 -15.64
C ALA A 117 6.98 8.11 -17.03
N VAL A 118 8.06 7.33 -17.18
CA VAL A 118 8.40 6.60 -18.41
C VAL A 118 7.30 5.63 -18.78
N ALA A 119 6.83 4.79 -17.83
CA ALA A 119 5.73 3.84 -18.10
C ALA A 119 4.45 4.55 -18.58
N LYS A 120 4.12 5.70 -17.98
CA LYS A 120 2.95 6.51 -18.38
C LYS A 120 3.13 7.10 -19.78
N ALA A 121 4.29 7.66 -20.10
CA ALA A 121 4.57 8.20 -21.41
C ALA A 121 4.52 7.10 -22.49
N ALA A 122 5.11 5.94 -22.21
CA ALA A 122 5.06 4.81 -23.12
C ALA A 122 3.64 4.26 -23.32
N SER A 123 2.81 4.24 -22.27
CA SER A 123 1.40 3.84 -22.37
C SER A 123 0.59 4.80 -23.23
N GLU A 124 0.82 6.11 -23.12
CA GLU A 124 0.18 7.14 -23.94
C GLU A 124 0.61 7.00 -25.41
N SER A 125 1.91 6.84 -25.66
CA SER A 125 2.44 6.58 -27.02
C SER A 125 1.83 5.32 -27.66
N ALA A 126 1.61 4.25 -26.86
CA ALA A 126 0.96 3.04 -27.30
C ALA A 126 -0.56 3.19 -27.48
N ALA A 127 -1.15 4.32 -27.11
CA ALA A 127 -2.60 4.55 -27.04
C ALA A 127 -3.34 3.47 -26.20
N LEU A 128 -2.71 3.04 -25.10
CA LEU A 128 -3.26 2.09 -24.14
C LEU A 128 -3.38 2.74 -22.77
N PRO A 129 -4.44 2.46 -21.98
CA PRO A 129 -4.48 2.83 -20.59
C PRO A 129 -3.36 2.12 -19.82
N LEU A 130 -2.83 2.76 -18.76
CA LEU A 130 -1.63 2.28 -18.07
C LEU A 130 -1.77 0.84 -17.55
N TYR A 131 -2.93 0.49 -16.96
CA TYR A 131 -3.16 -0.86 -16.46
C TYR A 131 -3.05 -1.93 -17.57
N ARG A 132 -3.49 -1.59 -18.79
CA ARG A 132 -3.43 -2.50 -19.94
C ARG A 132 -2.04 -2.54 -20.56
N TYR A 133 -1.35 -1.41 -20.60
CA TYR A 133 0.04 -1.35 -21.07
C TYR A 133 0.95 -2.23 -20.20
N ILE A 134 0.84 -2.14 -18.86
CA ILE A 134 1.65 -2.95 -17.94
C ILE A 134 1.19 -4.41 -17.89
N GLY A 135 -0.12 -4.66 -17.78
CA GLY A 135 -0.67 -5.99 -17.48
C GLY A 135 -1.12 -6.79 -18.71
N GLY A 136 -1.10 -6.16 -19.89
CA GLY A 136 -1.51 -6.82 -21.13
C GLY A 136 -3.00 -7.14 -21.21
N THR A 137 -3.35 -8.14 -22.01
CA THR A 137 -4.75 -8.49 -22.33
C THR A 137 -5.52 -9.10 -21.14
N LEU A 138 -4.83 -9.59 -20.12
CA LEU A 138 -5.45 -10.20 -18.93
C LEU A 138 -5.65 -9.20 -17.77
N ALA A 139 -5.31 -7.94 -17.96
CA ALA A 139 -5.54 -6.88 -16.95
C ALA A 139 -7.03 -6.47 -16.91
N HIS A 140 -7.85 -7.26 -16.21
CA HIS A 140 -9.30 -7.03 -16.11
C HIS A 140 -9.88 -7.36 -14.72
N VAL A 141 -9.02 -7.72 -13.76
CA VAL A 141 -9.43 -8.04 -12.39
C VAL A 141 -9.35 -6.80 -11.52
N LEU A 142 -10.51 -6.30 -11.06
CA LEU A 142 -10.62 -5.18 -10.12
C LEU A 142 -10.33 -5.67 -8.70
N PRO A 143 -9.44 -4.99 -7.97
CA PRO A 143 -9.04 -5.41 -6.62
C PRO A 143 -10.13 -5.15 -5.58
N VAL A 144 -10.17 -5.98 -4.53
CA VAL A 144 -10.92 -5.70 -3.30
C VAL A 144 -10.21 -4.59 -2.56
N PRO A 145 -10.90 -3.46 -2.27
CA PRO A 145 -10.32 -2.41 -1.47
C PRO A 145 -10.29 -2.80 0.02
N MET A 146 -9.12 -2.61 0.66
CA MET A 146 -8.91 -2.68 2.10
C MET A 146 -8.95 -1.24 2.62
N MET A 147 -10.09 -0.86 3.19
CA MET A 147 -10.39 0.54 3.52
C MET A 147 -10.16 0.81 5.00
N ASN A 148 -9.13 1.57 5.33
CA ASN A 148 -8.79 1.96 6.69
C ASN A 148 -9.79 2.99 7.24
N ILE A 149 -10.78 2.55 8.03
CA ILE A 149 -11.87 3.42 8.54
C ILE A 149 -11.68 3.87 9.98
N LEU A 150 -10.77 3.23 10.74
CA LEU A 150 -10.45 3.59 12.11
C LEU A 150 -8.97 3.39 12.39
N ASN A 151 -8.32 4.39 13.00
CA ASN A 151 -6.88 4.45 13.23
C ASN A 151 -6.53 4.38 14.72
N GLY A 152 -5.41 3.74 15.01
CA GLY A 152 -4.69 3.76 16.27
C GLY A 152 -3.17 3.88 16.03
N GLY A 153 -2.37 3.42 16.97
CA GLY A 153 -0.92 3.39 16.87
C GLY A 153 -0.31 4.71 16.42
N LYS A 154 0.63 4.67 15.50
CA LYS A 154 1.29 5.87 14.94
C LYS A 154 0.37 6.74 14.07
N HIS A 155 -0.75 6.23 13.62
CA HIS A 155 -1.70 6.94 12.76
C HIS A 155 -2.73 7.78 13.54
N ALA A 156 -2.74 7.70 14.88
CA ALA A 156 -3.68 8.44 15.72
C ALA A 156 -3.08 8.77 17.10
N ASP A 157 -3.43 9.93 17.63
CA ASP A 157 -3.13 10.30 19.04
C ASP A 157 -4.26 9.77 19.94
N ASN A 158 -4.28 8.44 20.13
CA ASN A 158 -5.25 7.74 20.97
C ASN A 158 -4.61 6.48 21.60
N PRO A 159 -5.26 5.82 22.59
CA PRO A 159 -4.66 4.69 23.31
C PRO A 159 -4.76 3.35 22.56
N ILE A 160 -5.19 3.28 21.32
CA ILE A 160 -5.30 2.02 20.57
C ILE A 160 -3.92 1.63 20.05
N ASP A 161 -3.43 0.42 20.39
CA ASP A 161 -2.10 -0.06 19.97
C ASP A 161 -2.08 -0.49 18.50
N ILE A 162 -3.13 -1.17 18.00
CA ILE A 162 -3.27 -1.59 16.60
C ILE A 162 -3.43 -0.36 15.70
N GLN A 163 -2.62 -0.29 14.64
CA GLN A 163 -2.50 0.93 13.82
C GLN A 163 -3.69 1.19 12.92
N GLU A 164 -4.23 0.14 12.24
CA GLU A 164 -5.32 0.29 11.29
C GLU A 164 -6.37 -0.80 11.42
N PHE A 165 -7.63 -0.38 11.32
CA PHE A 165 -8.79 -1.26 11.24
C PHE A 165 -9.49 -1.04 9.91
N MET A 166 -9.47 -2.05 9.06
CA MET A 166 -9.95 -1.98 7.69
C MET A 166 -11.19 -2.83 7.48
N ILE A 167 -12.05 -2.37 6.56
CA ILE A 167 -13.14 -3.15 6.00
C ILE A 167 -12.81 -3.60 4.59
N MET A 168 -13.27 -4.79 4.22
CA MET A 168 -13.08 -5.38 2.89
C MET A 168 -14.45 -5.86 2.37
N PRO A 169 -15.09 -5.14 1.42
CA PRO A 169 -16.41 -5.49 0.89
C PRO A 169 -16.33 -6.66 -0.12
N VAL A 170 -16.02 -7.85 0.37
CA VAL A 170 -15.78 -9.05 -0.46
C VAL A 170 -17.05 -9.64 -1.09
N GLY A 171 -18.24 -9.27 -0.56
CA GLY A 171 -19.54 -9.70 -1.09
C GLY A 171 -20.13 -8.76 -2.14
N ALA A 172 -19.45 -7.67 -2.48
CA ALA A 172 -19.90 -6.75 -3.52
C ALA A 172 -19.90 -7.40 -4.91
N SER A 173 -20.83 -6.96 -5.76
CA SER A 173 -20.97 -7.47 -7.13
C SER A 173 -20.00 -6.81 -8.13
N SER A 174 -19.42 -5.67 -7.76
CA SER A 174 -18.49 -4.90 -8.58
C SER A 174 -17.58 -4.04 -7.69
N CYS A 175 -16.49 -3.48 -8.26
CA CYS A 175 -15.62 -2.57 -7.54
C CYS A 175 -16.34 -1.27 -7.13
N ARG A 176 -17.19 -0.73 -8.02
CA ARG A 176 -18.05 0.44 -7.73
C ARG A 176 -18.97 0.17 -6.54
N GLU A 177 -19.62 -1.01 -6.49
CA GLU A 177 -20.46 -1.40 -5.37
C GLU A 177 -19.66 -1.57 -4.08
N ALA A 178 -18.46 -2.14 -4.14
CA ALA A 178 -17.55 -2.23 -2.99
C ALA A 178 -17.19 -0.85 -2.41
N ILE A 179 -16.90 0.12 -3.27
CA ILE A 179 -16.61 1.49 -2.87
C ILE A 179 -17.85 2.16 -2.26
N ARG A 180 -19.06 1.94 -2.83
CA ARG A 180 -20.32 2.42 -2.27
C ARG A 180 -20.57 1.85 -0.88
N MET A 181 -20.46 0.52 -0.72
CA MET A 181 -20.59 -0.15 0.58
C MET A 181 -19.64 0.44 1.62
N GLY A 182 -18.37 0.62 1.25
CA GLY A 182 -17.37 1.24 2.12
C GLY A 182 -17.78 2.66 2.54
N ALA A 183 -18.24 3.49 1.61
CA ALA A 183 -18.67 4.86 1.91
C ALA A 183 -19.88 4.90 2.86
N GLU A 184 -20.86 4.03 2.67
CA GLU A 184 -22.04 3.92 3.53
C GLU A 184 -21.68 3.45 4.94
N ILE A 185 -20.77 2.46 5.07
CA ILE A 185 -20.27 1.98 6.36
C ILE A 185 -19.47 3.09 7.06
N PHE A 186 -18.63 3.82 6.32
CA PHE A 186 -17.87 4.95 6.87
C PHE A 186 -18.78 6.04 7.45
N GLN A 187 -19.90 6.37 6.78
CA GLN A 187 -20.87 7.34 7.31
C GLN A 187 -21.65 6.78 8.50
N ALA A 188 -21.99 5.48 8.50
CA ALA A 188 -22.59 4.81 9.63
C ALA A 188 -21.66 4.83 10.87
N LEU A 189 -20.36 4.55 10.67
CA LEU A 189 -19.36 4.62 11.74
C LEU A 189 -19.26 6.04 12.31
N LYS A 190 -19.22 7.06 11.46
CA LYS A 190 -19.24 8.47 11.89
C LYS A 190 -20.45 8.77 12.78
N SER A 191 -21.62 8.30 12.37
CA SER A 191 -22.86 8.48 13.14
C SER A 191 -22.83 7.75 14.49
N ASN A 192 -22.35 6.50 14.51
CA ASN A 192 -22.25 5.70 15.73
C ASN A 192 -21.25 6.28 16.72
N LEU A 193 -20.08 6.73 16.27
CA LEU A 193 -19.08 7.42 17.11
C LEU A 193 -19.65 8.72 17.70
N LYS A 194 -20.34 9.55 16.90
CA LYS A 194 -20.98 10.77 17.39
C LYS A 194 -22.04 10.50 18.45
N LYS A 195 -22.88 9.47 18.26
CA LYS A 195 -23.90 9.06 19.23
C LYS A 195 -23.28 8.60 20.55
N ALA A 196 -22.08 8.03 20.51
CA ALA A 196 -21.31 7.65 21.68
C ALA A 196 -20.51 8.82 22.30
N GLY A 197 -20.62 10.04 21.75
CA GLY A 197 -19.90 11.22 22.23
C GLY A 197 -18.42 11.26 21.85
N MET A 198 -18.00 10.45 20.87
CA MET A 198 -16.61 10.32 20.45
C MET A 198 -16.25 11.28 19.32
N ASN A 199 -14.96 11.60 19.22
CA ASN A 199 -14.38 12.40 18.16
C ASN A 199 -14.47 11.69 16.80
N THR A 200 -14.77 12.46 15.75
CA THR A 200 -14.83 12.01 14.37
C THR A 200 -13.85 12.78 13.46
N ASN A 201 -12.76 13.31 14.01
CA ASN A 201 -11.65 13.80 13.22
C ASN A 201 -10.95 12.62 12.54
N VAL A 202 -10.33 12.88 11.38
CA VAL A 202 -9.67 11.84 10.58
C VAL A 202 -8.16 12.03 10.65
N GLY A 203 -7.45 10.91 10.62
CA GLY A 203 -5.99 10.86 10.51
C GLY A 203 -5.48 11.08 9.08
N ASP A 204 -4.19 10.88 8.89
CA ASP A 204 -3.51 11.11 7.61
C ASP A 204 -4.06 10.26 6.46
N GLU A 205 -4.60 9.10 6.76
CA GLU A 205 -5.18 8.18 5.77
C GLU A 205 -6.71 8.26 5.66
N GLY A 206 -7.32 9.22 6.34
CA GLY A 206 -8.75 9.52 6.22
C GLY A 206 -9.66 8.71 7.13
N GLY A 207 -9.17 7.72 7.89
CA GLY A 207 -9.93 6.99 8.91
C GLY A 207 -10.14 7.81 10.17
N PHE A 208 -11.19 7.49 10.96
CA PHE A 208 -11.45 8.17 12.23
C PHE A 208 -10.42 7.79 13.30
N ALA A 209 -10.16 8.71 14.23
CA ALA A 209 -9.21 8.53 15.33
C ALA A 209 -9.88 8.77 16.71
N PRO A 210 -10.88 7.97 17.10
CA PRO A 210 -11.57 8.12 18.37
C PRO A 210 -10.69 7.60 19.53
N ASN A 211 -10.96 8.10 20.76
CA ASN A 211 -10.37 7.57 21.96
C ASN A 211 -11.12 6.31 22.41
N LEU A 212 -10.69 5.15 21.90
CA LEU A 212 -11.18 3.84 22.30
C LEU A 212 -10.13 3.13 23.16
N SER A 213 -10.58 2.22 24.02
CA SER A 213 -9.75 1.61 25.06
C SER A 213 -9.03 0.32 24.61
N SER A 214 -9.45 -0.27 23.49
CA SER A 214 -8.92 -1.54 23.01
C SER A 214 -9.24 -1.82 21.55
N ALA A 215 -8.52 -2.75 20.94
CA ALA A 215 -8.83 -3.25 19.61
C ALA A 215 -10.22 -3.88 19.52
N LYS A 216 -10.69 -4.58 20.58
CA LYS A 216 -12.05 -5.15 20.61
C LYS A 216 -13.13 -4.09 20.54
N GLU A 217 -12.99 -3.00 21.29
CA GLU A 217 -13.94 -1.89 21.25
C GLU A 217 -13.99 -1.26 19.85
N ALA A 218 -12.85 -1.12 19.18
CA ALA A 218 -12.78 -0.63 17.80
C ALA A 218 -13.52 -1.56 16.84
N LEU A 219 -13.28 -2.87 16.95
CA LEU A 219 -13.97 -3.89 16.13
C LEU A 219 -15.48 -3.93 16.39
N ASP A 220 -15.92 -3.77 17.63
CA ASP A 220 -17.34 -3.68 17.98
C ASP A 220 -18.04 -2.50 17.29
N PHE A 221 -17.41 -1.30 17.29
CA PHE A 221 -17.92 -0.14 16.57
C PHE A 221 -17.99 -0.38 15.06
N ILE A 222 -17.01 -1.05 14.47
CA ILE A 222 -16.98 -1.36 13.04
C ILE A 222 -18.05 -2.37 12.68
N VAL A 223 -18.17 -3.48 13.40
CA VAL A 223 -19.19 -4.51 13.17
C VAL A 223 -20.59 -3.90 13.26
N LYS A 224 -20.87 -3.13 14.32
CA LYS A 224 -22.13 -2.40 14.48
C LYS A 224 -22.39 -1.43 13.32
N SER A 225 -21.33 -0.83 12.76
CA SER A 225 -21.49 0.14 11.66
C SER A 225 -21.77 -0.55 10.34
N ILE A 226 -21.20 -1.75 10.10
CA ILE A 226 -21.55 -2.62 8.97
C ILE A 226 -23.03 -2.98 9.03
N GLU A 227 -23.52 -3.43 10.20
CA GLU A 227 -24.93 -3.77 10.41
C GLU A 227 -25.86 -2.54 10.27
N THR A 228 -25.43 -1.38 10.80
CA THR A 228 -26.18 -0.10 10.67
C THR A 228 -26.32 0.32 9.21
N ALA A 229 -25.32 0.06 8.39
CA ALA A 229 -25.35 0.32 6.95
C ALA A 229 -26.18 -0.72 6.16
N GLY A 230 -26.66 -1.77 6.82
CA GLY A 230 -27.52 -2.81 6.21
C GLY A 230 -26.76 -3.99 5.60
N TYR A 231 -25.47 -4.13 5.90
CA TYR A 231 -24.61 -5.22 5.43
C TYR A 231 -24.37 -6.26 6.51
N LYS A 232 -23.97 -7.47 6.09
CA LYS A 232 -23.71 -8.60 6.98
C LYS A 232 -22.21 -8.74 7.24
N PRO A 233 -21.74 -8.54 8.50
CA PRO A 233 -20.36 -8.85 8.87
C PRO A 233 -20.05 -10.32 8.60
N GLY A 234 -18.87 -10.56 8.00
CA GLY A 234 -18.44 -11.91 7.63
C GLY A 234 -18.94 -12.38 6.26
N ASP A 235 -20.13 -12.01 5.84
CA ASP A 235 -20.70 -12.38 4.54
C ASP A 235 -20.43 -11.31 3.46
N ASP A 236 -20.91 -10.10 3.66
CA ASP A 236 -20.75 -9.02 2.69
C ASP A 236 -19.41 -8.30 2.88
N VAL A 237 -19.02 -8.12 4.14
CA VAL A 237 -17.82 -7.37 4.54
C VAL A 237 -17.04 -8.15 5.58
N VAL A 238 -15.74 -8.36 5.31
CA VAL A 238 -14.81 -8.89 6.29
C VAL A 238 -13.87 -7.80 6.78
N LEU A 239 -13.13 -8.08 7.85
CA LEU A 239 -12.23 -7.12 8.49
C LEU A 239 -10.77 -7.47 8.21
N ALA A 240 -9.93 -6.44 8.19
CA ALA A 240 -8.50 -6.58 8.17
C ALA A 240 -7.87 -5.63 9.20
N LEU A 241 -6.72 -6.03 9.72
CA LEU A 241 -5.93 -5.27 10.66
C LEU A 241 -4.54 -5.01 10.09
N ASP A 242 -3.99 -3.83 10.36
CA ASP A 242 -2.57 -3.57 10.32
C ASP A 242 -2.10 -3.30 11.74
N ALA A 243 -1.32 -4.23 12.27
CA ALA A 243 -0.86 -4.12 13.64
C ALA A 243 0.38 -3.24 13.78
N ALA A 244 1.21 -3.15 12.73
CA ALA A 244 2.50 -2.47 12.75
C ALA A 244 3.33 -2.85 13.98
N SER A 245 3.44 -4.17 14.26
CA SER A 245 3.91 -4.69 15.55
C SER A 245 5.34 -4.31 15.90
N SER A 246 6.18 -3.93 14.92
CA SER A 246 7.53 -3.41 15.17
C SER A 246 7.51 -2.15 16.03
N GLU A 247 6.43 -1.35 16.00
CA GLU A 247 6.30 -0.09 16.73
C GLU A 247 6.16 -0.27 18.24
N PHE A 248 5.63 -1.41 18.68
CA PHE A 248 5.47 -1.75 20.10
C PHE A 248 6.28 -2.99 20.52
N TYR A 249 7.22 -3.46 19.69
CA TYR A 249 8.15 -4.53 20.02
C TYR A 249 9.42 -3.98 20.66
N LYS A 250 9.68 -4.37 21.89
CA LYS A 250 10.84 -3.93 22.65
C LYS A 250 11.34 -5.04 23.57
N ASP A 251 12.66 -5.24 23.64
CA ASP A 251 13.32 -6.19 24.53
C ASP A 251 12.74 -7.62 24.42
N GLY A 252 12.39 -8.04 23.19
CA GLY A 252 11.84 -9.37 22.90
C GLY A 252 10.38 -9.55 23.29
N LYS A 253 9.62 -8.47 23.53
CA LYS A 253 8.21 -8.48 23.93
C LYS A 253 7.41 -7.41 23.22
N TYR A 254 6.10 -7.64 23.13
CA TYR A 254 5.10 -6.73 22.56
C TYR A 254 4.41 -5.96 23.70
N HIS A 255 4.57 -4.64 23.70
CA HIS A 255 4.04 -3.72 24.72
C HIS A 255 2.77 -3.05 24.21
N LEU A 256 1.62 -3.64 24.48
CA LEU A 256 0.31 -3.02 24.19
C LEU A 256 -0.01 -2.04 25.31
N GLU A 257 0.51 -0.81 25.21
CA GLU A 257 0.45 0.20 26.28
C GLU A 257 -1.00 0.62 26.57
N GLY A 258 -1.81 0.77 25.52
CA GLY A 258 -3.21 1.14 25.63
C GLY A 258 -4.07 0.11 26.33
N GLU A 259 -3.74 -1.17 26.18
CA GLU A 259 -4.41 -2.28 26.87
C GLU A 259 -3.68 -2.69 28.18
N GLY A 260 -2.53 -2.09 28.50
CA GLY A 260 -1.75 -2.40 29.69
C GLY A 260 -1.16 -3.81 29.71
N LYS A 261 -0.82 -4.37 28.54
CA LYS A 261 -0.32 -5.73 28.37
C LYS A 261 1.13 -5.75 27.90
N VAL A 262 1.90 -6.72 28.36
CA VAL A 262 3.25 -7.04 27.86
C VAL A 262 3.27 -8.53 27.50
N LEU A 263 3.38 -8.83 26.21
CA LEU A 263 3.17 -10.16 25.65
C LEU A 263 4.47 -10.70 25.04
N SER A 264 4.73 -11.98 25.23
CA SER A 264 5.68 -12.74 24.40
C SER A 264 5.12 -12.96 23.01
N SER A 265 5.96 -13.44 22.07
CA SER A 265 5.49 -13.78 20.71
C SER A 265 4.36 -14.80 20.71
N ALA A 266 4.42 -15.82 21.57
CA ALA A 266 3.35 -16.82 21.70
C ALA A 266 2.05 -16.21 22.22
N GLU A 267 2.12 -15.37 23.25
CA GLU A 267 0.95 -14.68 23.80
C GLU A 267 0.35 -13.66 22.80
N MET A 268 1.17 -13.04 21.96
CA MET A 268 0.69 -12.16 20.90
C MET A 268 -0.07 -12.95 19.81
N VAL A 269 0.40 -14.16 19.47
CA VAL A 269 -0.33 -15.09 18.58
C VAL A 269 -1.68 -15.49 19.17
N ASP A 270 -1.75 -15.75 20.50
CA ASP A 270 -3.01 -16.06 21.18
C ASP A 270 -3.95 -14.84 21.19
N TYR A 271 -3.42 -13.63 21.36
CA TYR A 271 -4.17 -12.39 21.26
C TYR A 271 -4.84 -12.24 19.87
N TYR A 272 -4.10 -12.45 18.78
CA TYR A 272 -4.69 -12.42 17.43
C TYR A 272 -5.67 -13.57 17.21
N THR A 273 -5.39 -14.74 17.76
CA THR A 273 -6.31 -15.88 17.67
C THR A 273 -7.67 -15.53 18.28
N ASP A 274 -7.68 -14.88 19.44
CA ASP A 274 -8.91 -14.43 20.08
C ASP A 274 -9.68 -13.39 19.24
N LEU A 275 -8.98 -12.45 18.57
CA LEU A 275 -9.65 -11.52 17.65
C LEU A 275 -10.26 -12.24 16.44
N VAL A 276 -9.54 -13.18 15.83
CA VAL A 276 -10.00 -13.97 14.67
C VAL A 276 -11.16 -14.91 15.03
N ASP A 277 -11.19 -15.42 16.26
CA ASP A 277 -12.27 -16.31 16.73
C ASP A 277 -13.58 -15.55 17.02
N ASN A 278 -13.49 -14.26 17.39
CA ASN A 278 -14.64 -13.47 17.81
C ASN A 278 -15.14 -12.46 16.75
N TYR A 279 -14.33 -12.13 15.75
CA TYR A 279 -14.66 -11.15 14.72
C TYR A 279 -14.37 -11.73 13.32
N PRO A 280 -15.02 -11.22 12.26
CA PRO A 280 -14.77 -11.68 10.89
C PRO A 280 -13.45 -11.11 10.32
N VAL A 281 -12.36 -11.21 11.08
CA VAL A 281 -11.01 -10.80 10.66
C VAL A 281 -10.44 -11.86 9.73
N MET A 282 -10.13 -11.45 8.50
CA MET A 282 -9.62 -12.32 7.44
C MET A 282 -8.21 -11.96 6.97
N SER A 283 -7.63 -10.86 7.48
CA SER A 283 -6.26 -10.43 7.15
C SER A 283 -5.63 -9.70 8.33
N ILE A 284 -4.37 -10.02 8.63
CA ILE A 284 -3.53 -9.29 9.59
C ILE A 284 -2.21 -8.95 8.89
N GLU A 285 -1.90 -7.67 8.84
CA GLU A 285 -0.65 -7.11 8.35
C GLU A 285 0.29 -6.87 9.53
N ASP A 286 1.56 -7.20 9.35
CA ASP A 286 2.65 -7.05 10.33
C ASP A 286 2.26 -7.44 11.75
N GLY A 287 1.65 -8.64 11.86
CA GLY A 287 1.22 -9.20 13.14
C GLY A 287 2.37 -9.48 14.10
N MET A 288 3.60 -9.54 13.59
CA MET A 288 4.84 -9.69 14.39
C MET A 288 5.86 -8.65 13.90
N ALA A 289 6.85 -8.35 14.75
CA ALA A 289 7.93 -7.42 14.39
C ALA A 289 8.75 -7.94 13.20
N GLU A 290 9.33 -7.01 12.42
CA GLU A 290 10.01 -7.28 11.13
C GLU A 290 11.18 -8.26 11.21
N ASP A 291 11.81 -8.42 12.38
CA ASP A 291 12.91 -9.34 12.63
C ASP A 291 12.57 -10.48 13.61
N ASP A 292 11.31 -10.57 14.11
CA ASP A 292 10.84 -11.68 14.94
C ASP A 292 10.40 -12.88 14.09
N TRP A 293 11.34 -13.48 13.37
CA TRP A 293 11.08 -14.62 12.47
C TRP A 293 10.48 -15.84 13.18
N GLU A 294 10.82 -16.05 14.47
CA GLU A 294 10.24 -17.13 15.28
C GLU A 294 8.76 -16.83 15.60
N GLY A 295 8.45 -15.60 15.95
CA GLY A 295 7.07 -15.15 16.13
C GLY A 295 6.24 -15.29 14.85
N TRP A 296 6.80 -14.90 13.70
CA TRP A 296 6.15 -15.09 12.40
C TRP A 296 5.89 -16.56 12.06
N ASP A 297 6.82 -17.47 12.38
CA ASP A 297 6.62 -18.91 12.22
C ASP A 297 5.46 -19.42 13.10
N LEU A 298 5.41 -19.01 14.37
CA LEU A 298 4.31 -19.35 15.29
C LEU A 298 2.97 -18.82 14.77
N LEU A 299 2.91 -17.57 14.36
CA LEU A 299 1.70 -16.92 13.82
C LEU A 299 1.22 -17.65 12.56
N THR A 300 2.14 -17.96 11.66
CA THR A 300 1.82 -18.64 10.39
C THR A 300 1.29 -20.05 10.62
N LYS A 301 1.91 -20.81 11.50
CA LYS A 301 1.44 -22.16 11.89
C LYS A 301 0.04 -22.13 12.50
N LYS A 302 -0.25 -21.11 13.30
CA LYS A 302 -1.53 -20.99 14.02
C LYS A 302 -2.67 -20.48 13.14
N LEU A 303 -2.42 -19.42 12.38
CA LEU A 303 -3.46 -18.67 11.66
C LEU A 303 -3.34 -18.69 10.13
N GLY A 304 -2.19 -19.05 9.56
CA GLY A 304 -1.93 -18.95 8.13
C GLY A 304 -2.85 -19.79 7.24
N GLY A 305 -3.41 -20.90 7.77
CA GLY A 305 -4.43 -21.68 7.07
C GLY A 305 -5.85 -21.11 7.19
N ARG A 306 -6.06 -20.10 8.02
CA ARG A 306 -7.39 -19.51 8.32
C ARG A 306 -7.55 -18.12 7.72
N ILE A 307 -6.50 -17.29 7.81
CA ILE A 307 -6.52 -15.89 7.42
C ILE A 307 -5.31 -15.50 6.58
N GLN A 308 -5.33 -14.33 5.99
CA GLN A 308 -4.20 -13.70 5.32
C GLN A 308 -3.24 -13.10 6.36
N LEU A 309 -1.97 -13.41 6.22
CA LEU A 309 -0.88 -12.84 6.99
C LEU A 309 0.03 -12.07 6.03
N VAL A 310 -0.05 -10.75 6.11
CA VAL A 310 0.64 -9.84 5.18
C VAL A 310 1.93 -9.35 5.82
N GLY A 311 3.04 -9.47 5.09
CA GLY A 311 4.30 -8.84 5.49
C GLY A 311 4.46 -7.50 4.76
N ASP A 312 4.49 -6.40 5.52
CA ASP A 312 4.89 -5.06 5.08
C ASP A 312 6.36 -4.81 5.44
N ASP A 313 6.66 -4.42 6.68
CA ASP A 313 8.04 -4.22 7.15
C ASP A 313 8.87 -5.52 7.10
N LEU A 314 8.21 -6.67 7.21
CA LEU A 314 8.85 -7.97 7.04
C LEU A 314 9.52 -8.12 5.66
N PHE A 315 8.88 -7.67 4.59
CA PHE A 315 9.31 -7.90 3.21
C PHE A 315 9.76 -6.64 2.47
N VAL A 316 9.27 -5.48 2.84
CA VAL A 316 9.56 -4.14 2.26
C VAL A 316 9.57 -4.13 0.72
N THR A 317 8.66 -4.86 0.10
CA THR A 317 8.59 -5.04 -1.37
C THR A 317 9.90 -5.59 -1.99
N ASN A 318 10.78 -6.16 -1.18
CA ASN A 318 12.12 -6.61 -1.58
C ASN A 318 12.12 -8.11 -1.86
N THR A 319 12.50 -8.50 -3.08
CA THR A 319 12.52 -9.91 -3.52
C THR A 319 13.47 -10.79 -2.69
N LYS A 320 14.57 -10.25 -2.17
CA LYS A 320 15.49 -11.00 -1.28
C LYS A 320 14.82 -11.36 0.05
N ARG A 321 14.14 -10.39 0.68
CA ARG A 321 13.42 -10.64 1.93
C ARG A 321 12.20 -11.54 1.71
N LEU A 322 11.48 -11.34 0.60
CA LEU A 322 10.35 -12.21 0.23
C LEU A 322 10.82 -13.67 0.02
N SER A 323 11.94 -13.89 -0.68
CA SER A 323 12.54 -15.23 -0.84
C SER A 323 12.84 -15.89 0.52
N MET A 324 13.41 -15.15 1.47
CA MET A 324 13.63 -15.66 2.83
C MET A 324 12.33 -16.10 3.51
N GLY A 325 11.25 -15.30 3.37
CA GLY A 325 9.94 -15.65 3.92
C GLY A 325 9.35 -16.91 3.28
N ILE A 326 9.46 -17.02 1.97
CA ILE A 326 9.01 -18.18 1.20
C ILE A 326 9.77 -19.44 1.63
N GLU A 327 11.10 -19.37 1.74
CA GLU A 327 11.96 -20.49 2.18
C GLU A 327 11.64 -20.94 3.61
N LYS A 328 11.29 -20.00 4.50
CA LYS A 328 10.91 -20.26 5.88
C LYS A 328 9.44 -20.65 6.05
N ASN A 329 8.63 -20.55 4.99
CA ASN A 329 7.17 -20.72 5.01
C ASN A 329 6.47 -19.81 6.04
N VAL A 330 6.86 -18.55 6.16
CA VAL A 330 6.25 -17.55 7.05
C VAL A 330 5.45 -16.53 6.26
N ALA A 331 4.36 -16.04 6.84
CA ALA A 331 3.34 -15.24 6.17
C ALA A 331 2.68 -16.01 5.00
N ASN A 332 1.80 -15.37 4.24
CA ASN A 332 1.20 -15.91 3.02
C ASN A 332 0.78 -14.81 2.03
N SER A 333 1.19 -13.56 2.31
CA SER A 333 0.92 -12.38 1.50
C SER A 333 2.02 -11.35 1.67
N ILE A 334 2.24 -10.54 0.64
CA ILE A 334 3.13 -9.38 0.68
C ILE A 334 2.34 -8.09 0.52
N LEU A 335 2.67 -7.05 1.30
CA LEU A 335 2.29 -5.69 0.99
C LEU A 335 3.28 -5.11 -0.03
N VAL A 336 2.79 -4.43 -1.05
CA VAL A 336 3.59 -3.91 -2.16
C VAL A 336 3.47 -2.40 -2.20
N LYS A 337 4.54 -1.72 -1.85
CA LYS A 337 4.67 -0.26 -1.88
C LYS A 337 5.76 0.13 -2.89
N VAL A 338 5.38 0.78 -3.96
CA VAL A 338 6.30 1.10 -5.08
C VAL A 338 7.56 1.84 -4.64
N ASN A 339 7.47 2.70 -3.61
CA ASN A 339 8.61 3.48 -3.13
C ASN A 339 9.52 2.73 -2.14
N GLN A 340 9.07 1.61 -1.55
CA GLN A 340 9.94 0.78 -0.68
C GLN A 340 11.06 0.12 -1.46
N ILE A 341 10.85 -0.13 -2.75
CA ILE A 341 11.85 -0.72 -3.64
C ILE A 341 12.37 0.28 -4.67
N GLY A 342 11.53 1.22 -5.16
CA GLY A 342 11.94 2.39 -5.92
C GLY A 342 12.04 2.24 -7.43
N SER A 343 11.45 1.19 -8.03
CA SER A 343 11.23 1.07 -9.48
C SER A 343 9.98 0.25 -9.80
N LEU A 344 9.37 0.50 -10.96
CA LEU A 344 8.25 -0.30 -11.45
C LEU A 344 8.68 -1.75 -11.71
N THR A 345 9.83 -1.95 -12.35
CA THR A 345 10.34 -3.30 -12.66
C THR A 345 10.48 -4.15 -11.40
N GLU A 346 11.15 -3.67 -10.36
CA GLU A 346 11.33 -4.44 -9.12
C GLU A 346 9.98 -4.64 -8.37
N THR A 347 9.07 -3.68 -8.47
CA THR A 347 7.71 -3.81 -7.93
C THR A 347 6.97 -4.98 -8.59
N LEU A 348 7.00 -5.06 -9.91
CA LEU A 348 6.37 -6.15 -10.67
C LEU A 348 7.06 -7.50 -10.42
N GLU A 349 8.39 -7.52 -10.30
CA GLU A 349 9.16 -8.72 -9.94
C GLU A 349 8.77 -9.26 -8.55
N ALA A 350 8.53 -8.38 -7.57
CA ALA A 350 8.08 -8.79 -6.24
C ALA A 350 6.67 -9.41 -6.26
N VAL A 351 5.74 -8.81 -7.01
CA VAL A 351 4.39 -9.37 -7.18
C VAL A 351 4.42 -10.72 -7.90
N ASP A 352 5.18 -10.85 -8.99
CA ASP A 352 5.32 -12.11 -9.73
C ASP A 352 5.92 -13.22 -8.85
N MET A 353 6.98 -12.90 -8.08
CA MET A 353 7.60 -13.84 -7.14
C MET A 353 6.59 -14.32 -6.10
N ALA A 354 5.80 -13.41 -5.50
CA ALA A 354 4.77 -13.76 -4.52
C ALA A 354 3.74 -14.71 -5.13
N HIS A 355 3.20 -14.38 -6.31
CA HIS A 355 2.20 -15.20 -6.99
C HIS A 355 2.73 -16.59 -7.36
N ARG A 356 3.95 -16.70 -7.85
CA ARG A 356 4.59 -17.99 -8.17
C ARG A 356 4.81 -18.87 -6.94
N ALA A 357 5.01 -18.24 -5.78
CA ALA A 357 5.15 -18.95 -4.50
C ALA A 357 3.79 -19.31 -3.86
N GLY A 358 2.66 -18.90 -4.47
CA GLY A 358 1.32 -19.10 -3.91
C GLY A 358 0.93 -18.08 -2.84
N TYR A 359 1.75 -17.02 -2.64
CA TYR A 359 1.41 -15.88 -1.82
C TYR A 359 0.45 -14.94 -2.56
N THR A 360 -0.40 -14.25 -1.81
CA THR A 360 -1.16 -13.12 -2.33
C THR A 360 -0.33 -11.84 -2.28
N ALA A 361 -0.75 -10.82 -3.00
CA ALA A 361 -0.15 -9.48 -2.94
C ALA A 361 -1.23 -8.43 -2.71
N VAL A 362 -0.89 -7.37 -2.00
CA VAL A 362 -1.75 -6.21 -1.75
C VAL A 362 -1.00 -4.97 -2.21
N LEU A 363 -1.49 -4.28 -3.25
CA LEU A 363 -0.94 -2.97 -3.63
C LEU A 363 -1.31 -1.93 -2.58
N SER A 364 -0.34 -1.13 -2.16
CA SER A 364 -0.54 -0.21 -1.04
C SER A 364 -0.06 1.20 -1.34
N HIS A 365 -0.78 2.17 -0.78
CA HIS A 365 -0.37 3.55 -0.65
C HIS A 365 0.70 3.74 0.42
N ARG A 366 1.08 4.99 0.67
CA ARG A 366 1.82 5.42 1.87
C ARG A 366 1.01 6.47 2.65
N SER A 367 1.46 6.78 3.87
CA SER A 367 0.83 7.83 4.69
C SER A 367 0.92 9.22 4.04
N GLY A 368 2.01 9.55 3.36
CA GLY A 368 2.13 10.73 2.49
C GLY A 368 1.84 10.38 1.05
N GLU A 369 0.71 10.82 0.54
CA GLU A 369 0.24 10.59 -0.83
C GLU A 369 0.04 11.90 -1.58
N THR A 370 -0.16 11.77 -2.88
CA THR A 370 -0.58 12.85 -3.77
C THR A 370 -1.87 12.43 -4.50
N GLU A 371 -2.36 13.22 -5.44
CA GLU A 371 -3.45 12.84 -6.34
C GLU A 371 -3.04 11.80 -7.40
N ASP A 372 -1.77 11.39 -7.48
CA ASP A 372 -1.32 10.32 -8.37
C ASP A 372 -2.06 9.01 -8.05
N ALA A 373 -2.62 8.38 -9.07
CA ALA A 373 -3.44 7.17 -8.95
C ALA A 373 -2.78 5.92 -9.54
N THR A 374 -1.49 5.97 -9.86
CA THR A 374 -0.75 4.90 -10.55
C THR A 374 -0.90 3.53 -9.87
N ILE A 375 -0.95 3.47 -8.54
CA ILE A 375 -1.10 2.19 -7.83
C ILE A 375 -2.45 1.50 -8.12
N ALA A 376 -3.49 2.23 -8.49
CA ALA A 376 -4.75 1.63 -8.94
C ALA A 376 -4.59 0.89 -10.27
N ASP A 377 -3.88 1.51 -11.22
CA ASP A 377 -3.54 0.87 -12.50
C ASP A 377 -2.63 -0.36 -12.30
N ILE A 378 -1.60 -0.27 -11.44
CA ILE A 378 -0.71 -1.40 -11.13
C ILE A 378 -1.49 -2.55 -10.47
N ALA A 379 -2.46 -2.26 -9.59
CA ALA A 379 -3.27 -3.29 -8.95
C ALA A 379 -4.08 -4.10 -9.96
N VAL A 380 -4.67 -3.43 -10.96
CA VAL A 380 -5.39 -4.11 -12.05
C VAL A 380 -4.43 -4.80 -13.00
N ALA A 381 -3.32 -4.15 -13.35
CA ALA A 381 -2.30 -4.69 -14.25
C ALA A 381 -1.71 -6.02 -13.76
N THR A 382 -1.43 -6.13 -12.47
CA THR A 382 -0.84 -7.32 -11.85
C THR A 382 -1.86 -8.41 -11.51
N GLY A 383 -3.15 -8.08 -11.52
CA GLY A 383 -4.20 -8.98 -11.08
C GLY A 383 -4.02 -9.43 -9.62
N CYS A 384 -3.37 -8.62 -8.77
CA CYS A 384 -3.11 -8.95 -7.36
C CYS A 384 -4.40 -9.14 -6.55
N GLY A 385 -5.51 -8.56 -7.01
CA GLY A 385 -6.83 -8.73 -6.44
C GLY A 385 -7.12 -7.94 -5.18
N GLN A 386 -6.16 -7.17 -4.66
CA GLN A 386 -6.31 -6.38 -3.43
C GLN A 386 -5.57 -5.05 -3.53
N ILE A 387 -6.14 -4.00 -2.92
CA ILE A 387 -5.51 -2.67 -2.80
C ILE A 387 -5.80 -2.06 -1.43
N LYS A 388 -4.77 -1.57 -0.76
CA LYS A 388 -4.83 -0.82 0.50
C LYS A 388 -4.50 0.64 0.19
N THR A 389 -5.49 1.54 0.21
CA THR A 389 -5.29 2.94 -0.19
C THR A 389 -6.04 3.94 0.69
N GLY A 390 -6.13 3.62 2.00
CA GLY A 390 -6.72 4.50 3.00
C GLY A 390 -8.24 4.44 3.04
N SER A 391 -8.84 5.47 3.59
CA SER A 391 -10.27 5.55 3.86
C SER A 391 -11.07 6.20 2.71
N LEU A 392 -12.38 6.36 2.92
CA LEU A 392 -13.34 7.00 2.03
C LEU A 392 -13.41 8.53 2.26
N SER A 393 -12.32 9.14 2.67
CA SER A 393 -12.16 10.59 2.84
C SER A 393 -10.71 10.98 2.49
N ARG A 394 -10.47 12.27 2.23
CA ARG A 394 -9.24 12.88 1.69
C ARG A 394 -9.02 12.55 0.21
N SER A 395 -8.81 13.60 -0.60
CA SER A 395 -8.75 13.50 -2.07
C SER A 395 -7.60 12.63 -2.56
N ASP A 396 -6.49 12.60 -1.84
CA ASP A 396 -5.32 11.78 -2.11
C ASP A 396 -5.63 10.26 -2.04
N ARG A 397 -6.58 9.86 -1.19
CA ARG A 397 -7.07 8.47 -1.10
C ARG A 397 -8.14 8.20 -2.16
N LEU A 398 -9.11 9.10 -2.27
CA LEU A 398 -10.22 8.97 -3.21
C LEU A 398 -9.76 8.97 -4.67
N ALA A 399 -8.62 9.60 -5.00
CA ALA A 399 -8.05 9.57 -6.34
C ALA A 399 -7.87 8.13 -6.87
N LYS A 400 -7.40 7.22 -6.02
CA LYS A 400 -7.17 5.81 -6.36
C LYS A 400 -8.49 5.05 -6.52
N TYR A 401 -9.45 5.25 -5.62
CA TYR A 401 -10.79 4.66 -5.73
C TYR A 401 -11.53 5.15 -6.99
N ASN A 402 -11.45 6.44 -7.27
CA ASN A 402 -12.05 7.01 -8.48
C ASN A 402 -11.40 6.45 -9.75
N GLN A 403 -10.08 6.19 -9.73
CA GLN A 403 -9.39 5.55 -10.85
C GLN A 403 -9.87 4.11 -11.06
N LEU A 404 -10.06 3.33 -10.01
CA LEU A 404 -10.62 1.97 -10.11
C LEU A 404 -12.04 1.98 -10.72
N ILE A 405 -12.88 2.96 -10.37
CA ILE A 405 -14.21 3.13 -10.97
C ILE A 405 -14.10 3.42 -12.47
N ARG A 406 -13.16 4.28 -12.90
CA ARG A 406 -12.93 4.56 -14.33
C ARG A 406 -12.45 3.33 -15.10
N ILE A 407 -11.51 2.58 -14.51
CA ILE A 407 -11.01 1.32 -15.09
C ILE A 407 -12.15 0.30 -15.24
N GLU A 408 -13.00 0.14 -14.20
CA GLU A 408 -14.15 -0.76 -14.27
C GLU A 408 -15.14 -0.34 -15.36
N GLU A 409 -15.40 0.96 -15.51
CA GLU A 409 -16.26 1.50 -16.57
C GLU A 409 -15.67 1.26 -17.97
N GLU A 410 -14.37 1.45 -18.14
CA GLU A 410 -13.66 1.19 -19.40
C GLU A 410 -13.67 -0.30 -19.78
N LEU A 411 -13.51 -1.20 -18.81
CA LEU A 411 -13.56 -2.64 -19.02
C LEU A 411 -14.97 -3.15 -19.33
N GLY A 412 -16.00 -2.45 -18.86
CA GLY A 412 -17.41 -2.82 -19.07
C GLY A 412 -17.69 -4.25 -18.61
N ASP A 413 -18.34 -5.03 -19.46
CA ASP A 413 -18.76 -6.41 -19.17
C ASP A 413 -17.58 -7.40 -18.99
N THR A 414 -16.34 -7.00 -19.32
CA THR A 414 -15.16 -7.82 -19.11
C THR A 414 -14.54 -7.63 -17.73
N ALA A 415 -14.97 -6.62 -16.96
CA ALA A 415 -14.50 -6.38 -15.62
C ALA A 415 -14.86 -7.53 -14.68
N VAL A 416 -13.91 -7.98 -13.89
CA VAL A 416 -14.11 -9.02 -12.88
C VAL A 416 -13.70 -8.46 -11.51
N TYR A 417 -14.65 -8.33 -10.61
CA TYR A 417 -14.34 -7.98 -9.23
C TYR A 417 -13.81 -9.20 -8.47
N ALA A 418 -12.63 -9.09 -7.86
CA ALA A 418 -11.96 -10.21 -7.22
C ALA A 418 -12.77 -10.83 -6.06
N GLY A 419 -13.48 -10.02 -5.27
CA GLY A 419 -14.34 -10.47 -4.19
C GLY A 419 -13.67 -11.50 -3.27
N ARG A 420 -14.42 -12.51 -2.82
CA ARG A 420 -13.88 -13.56 -1.92
C ARG A 420 -12.80 -14.43 -2.55
N SER A 421 -12.62 -14.43 -3.87
CA SER A 421 -11.63 -15.28 -4.52
C SER A 421 -10.19 -14.98 -4.07
N ILE A 422 -9.95 -13.78 -3.51
CA ILE A 422 -8.66 -13.42 -2.92
C ILE A 422 -8.22 -14.36 -1.81
N PHE A 423 -9.15 -15.04 -1.15
CA PHE A 423 -8.88 -16.00 -0.07
C PHE A 423 -8.84 -17.46 -0.55
N ALA A 424 -9.18 -17.75 -1.81
CA ALA A 424 -9.35 -19.13 -2.31
C ALA A 424 -8.04 -19.93 -2.43
N ARG A 425 -6.87 -19.27 -2.43
CA ARG A 425 -5.56 -19.93 -2.58
C ARG A 425 -5.03 -20.59 -1.30
N ARG A 426 -5.78 -20.59 -0.19
CA ARG A 426 -5.35 -21.03 1.15
C ARG A 426 -5.71 -22.47 1.50
N GLY A 427 -6.28 -23.22 0.59
CA GLY A 427 -6.67 -24.61 0.81
C GLY A 427 -5.75 -25.57 0.07
N LYS A 428 -4.56 -25.85 0.59
CA LYS A 428 -3.81 -27.08 0.32
C LYS A 428 -3.32 -27.67 1.61
#